data_edcc403fbcf467b31187fc056685e093
#
_entry.id   edcc403fbcf467b31187fc056685e093
#
_cell.length_a   1.000
_cell.length_b   1.000
_cell.length_c   1.000
_cell.angle_alpha   90.00
_cell.angle_beta   90.00
_cell.angle_gamma   90.00
#
_symmetry.space_group_name_H-M   'P 1'
#
loop_
_entity.id
_entity.type
_entity.pdbx_description
1 polymer ?
#
loop_
_entity_poly.entity_id
_entity_poly.type
_entity_poly.pdbx_seq_one_letter_code
_entity_poly.pdbx_strand_id
1 'polypeptide(L)'
;MLKGKTVVLAVSGSIAAYKIASLASALGKLHADVQVLMTQNATNFINPITFETLTGNKCLVDTFDRNFQYSVEHVALAKRADVVLVAPASANVIGKIANGIADDMLTTTVMACKCKKIISPAMNTQMFENPIVQDNLKKLEHYGYEVIQPAVGLLACKDVGKGKMPEPETLLEYILQEVAYEKDLKGKKILVTAGPTQEPIDPVRYLTNHSSGKMGYAIAKVCSMRGAELTLVSGKTAIKPPLFVEVVPVTTAREMYEAVTGRSDRQDIVIKAAAVADYRPKTISEQKVKKTDGELSIEMERTDDILKYLGEHKRANQFLCGFSMETEHMLENSRKKLKKKNLDMIVANNVKVEGAGFSGDTNIVTLITGDDETQLPLLSKEETAVEIMNKILEQTEKQL
;
A
#
# COMPACT_ATOMS: atom_id res chain seq x y z
N MET A 1 8.94 7.84 -9.14
CA MET A 1 8.49 6.45 -8.93
C MET A 1 8.22 5.73 -10.26
N LEU A 2 7.40 6.26 -11.17
CA LEU A 2 7.00 5.57 -12.42
C LEU A 2 7.74 6.04 -13.69
N LYS A 3 8.92 6.61 -13.58
CA LYS A 3 9.72 7.04 -14.73
C LYS A 3 10.06 5.84 -15.64
N GLY A 4 9.73 5.94 -16.92
CA GLY A 4 9.93 4.89 -17.92
C GLY A 4 8.83 3.82 -17.95
N LYS A 5 7.78 3.95 -17.11
CA LYS A 5 6.61 3.06 -17.13
C LYS A 5 5.49 3.65 -17.96
N THR A 6 4.88 2.82 -18.82
CA THR A 6 3.71 3.17 -19.64
C THR A 6 2.45 2.59 -19.01
N VAL A 7 1.55 3.48 -18.58
CA VAL A 7 0.24 3.13 -18.00
C VAL A 7 -0.86 3.43 -19.02
N VAL A 8 -1.63 2.44 -19.39
CA VAL A 8 -2.77 2.60 -20.30
C VAL A 8 -4.06 2.70 -19.50
N LEU A 9 -4.76 3.83 -19.63
CA LEU A 9 -6.08 4.06 -19.07
C LEU A 9 -7.14 3.87 -20.16
N ALA A 10 -7.94 2.82 -20.07
CA ALA A 10 -8.99 2.47 -21.01
C ALA A 10 -10.35 2.89 -20.44
N VAL A 11 -10.92 3.98 -20.98
CA VAL A 11 -12.09 4.67 -20.47
C VAL A 11 -13.33 4.31 -21.27
N SER A 12 -14.33 3.69 -20.63
CA SER A 12 -15.61 3.39 -21.30
C SER A 12 -16.74 4.34 -20.89
N GLY A 13 -17.87 4.25 -21.57
CA GLY A 13 -19.03 5.15 -21.38
C GLY A 13 -19.72 4.97 -20.03
N SER A 14 -19.35 5.78 -19.07
CA SER A 14 -19.97 5.87 -17.74
C SER A 14 -19.78 7.28 -17.17
N ILE A 15 -20.71 7.73 -16.36
CA ILE A 15 -20.58 9.01 -15.63
C ILE A 15 -19.28 9.04 -14.81
N ALA A 16 -18.80 7.91 -14.31
CA ALA A 16 -17.57 7.82 -13.52
C ALA A 16 -16.28 8.16 -14.32
N ALA A 17 -16.34 8.36 -15.64
CA ALA A 17 -15.20 8.71 -16.50
C ALA A 17 -14.49 10.00 -16.02
N TYR A 18 -15.20 10.97 -15.45
CA TYR A 18 -14.59 12.21 -14.95
C TYR A 18 -13.52 11.96 -13.86
N LYS A 19 -13.64 10.89 -13.07
CA LYS A 19 -12.67 10.53 -12.02
C LYS A 19 -11.32 10.14 -12.60
N ILE A 20 -11.31 9.60 -13.83
CA ILE A 20 -10.07 9.14 -14.47
C ILE A 20 -9.16 10.30 -14.85
N ALA A 21 -9.69 11.51 -15.03
CA ALA A 21 -8.88 12.71 -15.22
C ALA A 21 -7.98 12.98 -13.99
N SER A 22 -8.51 12.83 -12.78
CA SER A 22 -7.72 12.94 -11.54
C SER A 22 -6.64 11.86 -11.44
N LEU A 23 -6.97 10.62 -11.81
CA LEU A 23 -6.01 9.51 -11.85
C LEU A 23 -4.90 9.77 -12.88
N ALA A 24 -5.24 10.22 -14.09
CA ALA A 24 -4.26 10.56 -15.12
C ALA A 24 -3.29 11.65 -14.64
N SER A 25 -3.80 12.69 -14.00
CA SER A 25 -2.98 13.75 -13.39
C SER A 25 -2.07 13.21 -12.28
N ALA A 26 -2.57 12.32 -11.41
CA ALA A 26 -1.77 11.72 -10.34
C ALA A 26 -0.64 10.84 -10.89
N LEU A 27 -0.90 10.04 -11.92
CA LEU A 27 0.11 9.23 -12.60
C LEU A 27 1.18 10.09 -13.30
N GLY A 28 0.76 11.18 -13.94
CA GLY A 28 1.69 12.15 -14.53
C GLY A 28 2.64 12.77 -13.51
N LYS A 29 2.16 13.11 -12.31
CA LYS A 29 3.00 13.60 -11.18
C LYS A 29 4.01 12.55 -10.70
N LEU A 30 3.72 11.25 -10.88
CA LEU A 30 4.65 10.16 -10.60
C LEU A 30 5.58 9.85 -11.79
N HIS A 31 5.55 10.67 -12.84
CA HIS A 31 6.36 10.56 -14.07
C HIS A 31 6.06 9.31 -14.92
N ALA A 32 4.83 8.79 -14.89
CA ALA A 32 4.39 7.76 -15.81
C ALA A 32 4.16 8.33 -17.22
N ASP A 33 4.43 7.53 -18.27
CA ASP A 33 3.88 7.77 -19.60
C ASP A 33 2.43 7.28 -19.62
N VAL A 34 1.48 8.21 -19.51
CA VAL A 34 0.05 7.90 -19.42
C VAL A 34 -0.58 7.96 -20.81
N GLN A 35 -1.08 6.83 -21.28
CA GLN A 35 -1.77 6.68 -22.56
C GLN A 35 -3.27 6.46 -22.31
N VAL A 36 -4.13 7.19 -22.99
CA VAL A 36 -5.57 7.11 -22.77
C VAL A 36 -6.29 6.60 -24.01
N LEU A 37 -7.08 5.56 -23.82
CA LEU A 37 -7.99 5.00 -24.81
C LEU A 37 -9.43 5.31 -24.39
N MET A 38 -10.27 5.69 -25.31
CA MET A 38 -11.69 5.92 -25.03
C MET A 38 -12.56 5.15 -26.00
N THR A 39 -13.68 4.62 -25.50
CA THR A 39 -14.76 4.21 -26.40
C THR A 39 -15.46 5.44 -26.93
N GLN A 40 -16.11 5.33 -28.10
CA GLN A 40 -16.94 6.42 -28.64
C GLN A 40 -18.00 6.89 -27.63
N ASN A 41 -18.60 5.97 -26.86
CA ASN A 41 -19.57 6.31 -25.84
C ASN A 41 -18.97 7.09 -24.65
N ALA A 42 -17.67 6.92 -24.36
CA ALA A 42 -17.02 7.67 -23.29
C ALA A 42 -16.91 9.16 -23.61
N THR A 43 -16.81 9.54 -24.89
CA THR A 43 -16.71 10.94 -25.31
C THR A 43 -17.95 11.77 -24.97
N ASN A 44 -19.10 11.13 -24.71
CA ASN A 44 -20.31 11.80 -24.24
C ASN A 44 -20.25 12.22 -22.76
N PHE A 45 -19.30 11.67 -21.98
CA PHE A 45 -19.17 11.96 -20.55
C PHE A 45 -17.95 12.84 -20.24
N ILE A 46 -16.88 12.73 -21.04
CA ILE A 46 -15.68 13.54 -20.90
C ILE A 46 -15.02 13.70 -22.27
N ASN A 47 -14.54 14.90 -22.56
CA ASN A 47 -13.92 15.18 -23.86
C ASN A 47 -12.48 14.66 -23.91
N PRO A 48 -12.00 14.02 -25.01
CA PRO A 48 -10.63 13.58 -25.22
C PRO A 48 -9.57 14.63 -24.91
N ILE A 49 -9.81 15.91 -25.23
CA ILE A 49 -8.91 17.04 -24.98
C ILE A 49 -8.54 17.19 -23.49
N THR A 50 -9.42 16.73 -22.56
CA THR A 50 -9.14 16.76 -21.14
C THR A 50 -7.93 15.85 -20.82
N PHE A 51 -7.91 14.66 -21.38
CA PHE A 51 -6.81 13.71 -21.17
C PHE A 51 -5.55 14.15 -21.92
N GLU A 52 -5.67 14.66 -23.14
CA GLU A 52 -4.55 15.19 -23.92
C GLU A 52 -3.82 16.32 -23.18
N THR A 53 -4.59 17.23 -22.59
CA THR A 53 -4.04 18.34 -21.78
C THR A 53 -3.32 17.83 -20.52
N LEU A 54 -3.85 16.79 -19.86
CA LEU A 54 -3.30 16.27 -18.61
C LEU A 54 -2.07 15.38 -18.82
N THR A 55 -2.01 14.64 -19.94
CA THR A 55 -0.98 13.62 -20.18
C THR A 55 0.10 14.09 -21.16
N GLY A 56 -0.19 15.08 -22.00
CA GLY A 56 0.65 15.47 -23.13
C GLY A 56 0.64 14.47 -24.28
N ASN A 57 -0.22 13.43 -24.22
CA ASN A 57 -0.35 12.39 -25.23
C ASN A 57 -1.71 12.49 -25.92
N LYS A 58 -1.78 12.09 -27.19
CA LYS A 58 -3.04 11.98 -27.92
C LYS A 58 -3.96 10.96 -27.27
N CYS A 59 -5.22 11.32 -27.09
CA CYS A 59 -6.26 10.41 -26.63
C CYS A 59 -6.80 9.59 -27.80
N LEU A 60 -6.70 8.28 -27.75
CA LEU A 60 -7.05 7.40 -28.87
C LEU A 60 -8.51 6.94 -28.76
N VAL A 61 -9.33 7.29 -29.74
CA VAL A 61 -10.76 6.95 -29.79
C VAL A 61 -11.07 6.08 -31.00
N ASP A 62 -10.57 6.46 -32.18
CA ASP A 62 -10.84 5.76 -33.43
C ASP A 62 -9.68 4.82 -33.80
N THR A 63 -10.02 3.58 -34.12
CA THR A 63 -9.03 2.56 -34.57
C THR A 63 -8.43 2.90 -35.93
N PHE A 64 -9.15 3.63 -36.78
CA PHE A 64 -8.79 3.94 -38.16
C PHE A 64 -8.58 5.44 -38.41
N ASP A 65 -8.15 6.17 -37.38
CA ASP A 65 -7.75 7.57 -37.54
C ASP A 65 -6.59 7.68 -38.55
N ARG A 66 -6.83 8.40 -39.67
CA ARG A 66 -5.87 8.56 -40.77
C ARG A 66 -4.72 9.52 -40.46
N ASN A 67 -4.76 10.23 -39.33
CA ASN A 67 -3.70 11.16 -38.88
C ASN A 67 -2.65 10.44 -38.02
N PHE A 68 -2.29 9.21 -38.33
CA PHE A 68 -1.30 8.43 -37.57
C PHE A 68 0.05 8.38 -38.29
N GLN A 69 1.12 8.25 -37.52
CA GLN A 69 2.47 8.03 -38.03
C GLN A 69 2.69 6.53 -38.28
N TYR A 70 2.66 6.10 -39.50
CA TYR A 70 3.11 4.80 -40.10
C TYR A 70 3.24 3.55 -39.19
N SER A 71 2.64 3.51 -37.99
CA SER A 71 2.60 2.36 -37.09
C SER A 71 1.16 2.02 -36.73
N VAL A 72 0.88 0.73 -36.58
CA VAL A 72 -0.42 0.27 -36.09
C VAL A 72 -0.50 0.63 -34.60
N GLU A 73 -1.11 1.76 -34.27
CA GLU A 73 -1.07 2.39 -32.93
C GLU A 73 -1.44 1.42 -31.80
N HIS A 74 -2.53 0.65 -31.94
CA HIS A 74 -2.94 -0.32 -30.92
C HIS A 74 -1.89 -1.42 -30.67
N VAL A 75 -1.15 -1.85 -31.71
CA VAL A 75 -0.08 -2.84 -31.57
C VAL A 75 1.16 -2.24 -30.92
N ALA A 76 1.53 -1.02 -31.33
CA ALA A 76 2.67 -0.30 -30.75
C ALA A 76 2.45 -0.02 -29.27
N LEU A 77 1.24 0.43 -28.91
CA LEU A 77 0.86 0.69 -27.53
C LEU A 77 0.79 -0.60 -26.70
N ALA A 78 0.20 -1.67 -27.26
CA ALA A 78 0.12 -2.95 -26.57
C ALA A 78 1.50 -3.57 -26.23
N LYS A 79 2.52 -3.30 -27.06
CA LYS A 79 3.89 -3.79 -26.82
C LYS A 79 4.62 -3.02 -25.72
N ARG A 80 4.36 -1.72 -25.56
CA ARG A 80 5.07 -0.87 -24.58
C ARG A 80 4.34 -0.72 -23.24
N ALA A 81 3.05 -1.11 -23.16
CA ALA A 81 2.27 -1.01 -21.95
C ALA A 81 2.82 -1.89 -20.83
N ASP A 82 3.08 -1.32 -19.67
CA ASP A 82 3.44 -2.05 -18.44
C ASP A 82 2.20 -2.53 -17.68
N VAL A 83 1.10 -1.77 -17.76
CA VAL A 83 -0.20 -2.11 -17.15
C VAL A 83 -1.34 -1.45 -17.91
N VAL A 84 -2.48 -2.13 -17.97
CA VAL A 84 -3.74 -1.58 -18.49
C VAL A 84 -4.78 -1.54 -17.40
N LEU A 85 -5.38 -0.37 -17.16
CA LEU A 85 -6.55 -0.22 -16.31
C LEU A 85 -7.76 0.13 -17.17
N VAL A 86 -8.76 -0.75 -17.21
CA VAL A 86 -10.07 -0.46 -17.81
C VAL A 86 -10.95 0.14 -16.73
N ALA A 87 -11.11 1.46 -16.74
CA ALA A 87 -11.84 2.22 -15.74
C ALA A 87 -12.41 3.53 -16.33
N PRO A 88 -13.68 3.81 -16.17
CA PRO A 88 -14.71 2.88 -15.74
C PRO A 88 -14.92 1.74 -16.76
N ALA A 89 -15.16 0.52 -16.28
CA ALA A 89 -15.52 -0.61 -17.13
C ALA A 89 -17.04 -0.80 -17.13
N SER A 90 -17.70 -0.44 -18.21
CA SER A 90 -19.14 -0.67 -18.39
C SER A 90 -19.43 -2.15 -18.65
N ALA A 91 -20.66 -2.60 -18.41
CA ALA A 91 -21.09 -3.96 -18.71
C ALA A 91 -20.84 -4.34 -20.19
N ASN A 92 -21.01 -3.39 -21.12
CA ASN A 92 -20.72 -3.59 -22.53
C ASN A 92 -19.24 -3.95 -22.79
N VAL A 93 -18.33 -3.14 -22.24
CA VAL A 93 -16.88 -3.37 -22.43
C VAL A 93 -16.43 -4.65 -21.73
N ILE A 94 -16.93 -4.93 -20.52
CA ILE A 94 -16.68 -6.19 -19.81
C ILE A 94 -17.15 -7.39 -20.68
N GLY A 95 -18.35 -7.33 -21.21
CA GLY A 95 -18.90 -8.38 -22.08
C GLY A 95 -18.08 -8.58 -23.34
N LYS A 96 -17.66 -7.49 -24.01
CA LYS A 96 -16.81 -7.55 -25.20
C LYS A 96 -15.46 -8.22 -24.91
N ILE A 97 -14.73 -7.74 -23.91
CA ILE A 97 -13.40 -8.28 -23.57
C ILE A 97 -13.53 -9.75 -23.16
N ALA A 98 -14.51 -10.11 -22.31
CA ALA A 98 -14.73 -11.48 -21.86
C ALA A 98 -15.03 -12.47 -23.01
N ASN A 99 -15.59 -11.99 -24.10
CA ASN A 99 -15.96 -12.83 -25.24
C ASN A 99 -15.08 -12.61 -26.48
N GLY A 100 -13.95 -11.90 -26.34
CA GLY A 100 -12.97 -11.73 -27.41
C GLY A 100 -13.43 -10.81 -28.55
N ILE A 101 -14.37 -9.89 -28.28
CA ILE A 101 -14.85 -8.90 -29.25
C ILE A 101 -13.93 -7.69 -29.21
N ALA A 102 -13.28 -7.40 -30.32
CA ALA A 102 -12.30 -6.33 -30.50
C ALA A 102 -12.73 -5.44 -31.70
N ASP A 103 -13.81 -4.68 -31.51
CA ASP A 103 -14.47 -3.90 -32.56
C ASP A 103 -14.27 -2.38 -32.43
N ASP A 104 -13.48 -1.94 -31.42
CA ASP A 104 -13.10 -0.55 -31.18
C ASP A 104 -11.63 -0.44 -30.73
N MET A 105 -11.09 0.77 -30.69
CA MET A 105 -9.69 1.03 -30.32
C MET A 105 -9.35 0.50 -28.92
N LEU A 106 -10.26 0.64 -27.96
CA LEU A 106 -10.08 0.19 -26.58
C LEU A 106 -9.97 -1.34 -26.52
N THR A 107 -10.97 -2.05 -27.04
CA THR A 107 -11.05 -3.52 -26.96
C THR A 107 -9.96 -4.19 -27.78
N THR A 108 -9.61 -3.64 -28.94
CA THR A 108 -8.51 -4.12 -29.77
C THR A 108 -7.17 -4.00 -29.05
N THR A 109 -6.89 -2.85 -28.43
CA THR A 109 -5.63 -2.65 -27.69
C THR A 109 -5.54 -3.55 -26.47
N VAL A 110 -6.61 -3.62 -25.64
CA VAL A 110 -6.66 -4.49 -24.45
C VAL A 110 -6.43 -5.95 -24.83
N MET A 111 -7.00 -6.42 -25.96
CA MET A 111 -6.80 -7.77 -26.45
C MET A 111 -5.35 -8.05 -26.86
N ALA A 112 -4.68 -7.06 -27.45
CA ALA A 112 -3.29 -7.18 -27.92
C ALA A 112 -2.26 -7.09 -26.77
N CYS A 113 -2.60 -6.51 -25.61
CA CYS A 113 -1.69 -6.32 -24.48
C CYS A 113 -1.34 -7.65 -23.81
N LYS A 114 -0.04 -7.83 -23.50
CA LYS A 114 0.48 -8.96 -22.72
C LYS A 114 0.66 -8.62 -21.23
N CYS A 115 0.75 -7.35 -20.89
CA CYS A 115 0.90 -6.88 -19.52
C CYS A 115 -0.33 -7.19 -18.65
N LYS A 116 -0.23 -6.94 -17.35
CA LYS A 116 -1.35 -7.06 -16.41
C LYS A 116 -2.50 -6.15 -16.83
N LYS A 117 -3.70 -6.69 -16.77
CA LYS A 117 -4.94 -5.98 -17.07
C LYS A 117 -5.83 -5.93 -15.84
N ILE A 118 -6.26 -4.74 -15.48
CA ILE A 118 -7.07 -4.46 -14.29
C ILE A 118 -8.42 -3.92 -14.77
N ILE A 119 -9.50 -4.45 -14.25
CA ILE A 119 -10.88 -4.07 -14.59
C ILE A 119 -11.54 -3.42 -13.39
N SER A 120 -12.02 -2.19 -13.54
CA SER A 120 -12.80 -1.49 -12.51
C SER A 120 -14.25 -1.30 -12.98
N PRO A 121 -15.17 -2.21 -12.62
CA PRO A 121 -16.58 -2.12 -13.01
C PRO A 121 -17.24 -0.83 -12.51
N ALA A 122 -18.08 -0.23 -13.36
CA ALA A 122 -18.87 0.95 -13.03
C ALA A 122 -20.23 0.92 -13.76
N MET A 123 -21.28 0.58 -13.01
CA MET A 123 -22.64 0.46 -13.54
C MET A 123 -23.68 0.51 -12.42
N ASN A 124 -24.97 0.55 -12.79
CA ASN A 124 -26.07 0.38 -11.84
C ASN A 124 -25.98 -0.97 -11.11
N THR A 125 -26.47 -1.04 -9.87
CA THR A 125 -26.43 -2.24 -9.02
C THR A 125 -27.07 -3.45 -9.70
N GLN A 126 -28.23 -3.32 -10.30
CA GLN A 126 -28.92 -4.42 -10.97
C GLN A 126 -28.14 -4.95 -12.18
N MET A 127 -27.45 -4.05 -12.89
CA MET A 127 -26.54 -4.47 -13.97
C MET A 127 -25.33 -5.21 -13.41
N PHE A 128 -24.74 -4.72 -12.32
CA PHE A 128 -23.58 -5.36 -11.70
C PHE A 128 -23.95 -6.75 -11.14
N GLU A 129 -25.09 -6.88 -10.49
CA GLU A 129 -25.58 -8.14 -9.91
C GLU A 129 -26.16 -9.10 -10.96
N ASN A 130 -26.31 -8.65 -12.21
CA ASN A 130 -26.82 -9.52 -13.29
C ASN A 130 -25.90 -10.73 -13.48
N PRO A 131 -26.44 -11.98 -13.48
CA PRO A 131 -25.65 -13.21 -13.59
C PRO A 131 -24.71 -13.21 -14.80
N ILE A 132 -25.14 -12.69 -15.94
CA ILE A 132 -24.31 -12.61 -17.15
C ILE A 132 -23.07 -11.71 -16.93
N VAL A 133 -23.23 -10.59 -16.24
CA VAL A 133 -22.12 -9.69 -15.92
C VAL A 133 -21.19 -10.34 -14.92
N GLN A 134 -21.73 -11.02 -13.89
CA GLN A 134 -20.92 -11.74 -12.92
C GLN A 134 -20.14 -12.89 -13.54
N ASP A 135 -20.74 -13.63 -14.48
CA ASP A 135 -20.04 -14.71 -15.21
C ASP A 135 -18.95 -14.14 -16.12
N ASN A 136 -19.18 -13.01 -16.79
CA ASN A 136 -18.16 -12.34 -17.58
C ASN A 136 -16.98 -11.86 -16.69
N LEU A 137 -17.23 -11.33 -15.50
CA LEU A 137 -16.18 -10.92 -14.58
C LEU A 137 -15.35 -12.12 -14.09
N LYS A 138 -16.00 -13.22 -13.68
CA LYS A 138 -15.32 -14.48 -13.31
C LYS A 138 -14.50 -15.05 -14.48
N LYS A 139 -15.02 -14.97 -15.71
CA LYS A 139 -14.31 -15.38 -16.91
C LYS A 139 -13.04 -14.54 -17.11
N LEU A 140 -13.11 -13.23 -16.92
CA LEU A 140 -11.93 -12.35 -16.98
C LEU A 140 -10.91 -12.72 -15.88
N GLU A 141 -11.34 -12.95 -14.64
CA GLU A 141 -10.46 -13.39 -13.54
C GLU A 141 -9.77 -14.73 -13.91
N HIS A 142 -10.50 -15.70 -14.48
CA HIS A 142 -9.94 -16.97 -14.93
C HIS A 142 -8.82 -16.77 -15.98
N TYR A 143 -8.93 -15.76 -16.84
CA TYR A 143 -7.90 -15.41 -17.83
C TYR A 143 -6.83 -14.45 -17.30
N GLY A 144 -6.74 -14.25 -15.97
CA GLY A 144 -5.66 -13.50 -15.31
C GLY A 144 -5.87 -11.98 -15.25
N TYR A 145 -7.06 -11.49 -15.59
CA TYR A 145 -7.42 -10.11 -15.31
C TYR A 145 -7.67 -9.93 -13.82
N GLU A 146 -7.31 -8.77 -13.30
CA GLU A 146 -7.62 -8.41 -11.93
C GLU A 146 -8.90 -7.58 -11.91
N VAL A 147 -9.93 -8.03 -11.19
CA VAL A 147 -11.20 -7.33 -11.07
C VAL A 147 -11.27 -6.60 -9.74
N ILE A 148 -11.26 -5.27 -9.79
CA ILE A 148 -11.45 -4.43 -8.61
C ILE A 148 -12.92 -4.49 -8.21
N GLN A 149 -13.20 -4.88 -6.99
CA GLN A 149 -14.57 -4.90 -6.49
C GLN A 149 -15.12 -3.46 -6.41
N PRO A 150 -16.31 -3.18 -6.94
CA PRO A 150 -16.90 -1.87 -6.86
C PRO A 150 -17.23 -1.50 -5.42
N ALA A 151 -17.12 -0.22 -5.12
CA ALA A 151 -17.52 0.31 -3.82
C ALA A 151 -19.05 0.25 -3.64
N VAL A 152 -19.48 0.17 -2.39
CA VAL A 152 -20.89 0.33 -2.00
C VAL A 152 -21.15 1.80 -1.69
N GLY A 153 -22.22 2.35 -2.21
CA GLY A 153 -22.59 3.74 -1.93
C GLY A 153 -23.71 4.27 -2.81
N LEU A 154 -23.98 5.56 -2.69
CA LEU A 154 -24.95 6.24 -3.51
C LEU A 154 -24.45 6.31 -4.97
N LEU A 155 -25.26 5.79 -5.87
CA LEU A 155 -25.03 5.80 -7.32
C LEU A 155 -25.66 7.04 -7.97
N ALA A 156 -25.29 7.32 -9.22
CA ALA A 156 -25.85 8.45 -9.96
C ALA A 156 -27.37 8.32 -10.20
N CYS A 157 -27.92 7.10 -10.21
CA CYS A 157 -29.35 6.82 -10.27
C CYS A 157 -30.09 7.02 -8.92
N LYS A 158 -29.40 7.49 -7.88
CA LYS A 158 -29.88 7.68 -6.50
C LYS A 158 -30.13 6.37 -5.72
N ASP A 159 -29.83 5.22 -6.28
CA ASP A 159 -29.84 3.95 -5.55
C ASP A 159 -28.58 3.82 -4.67
N VAL A 160 -28.69 3.09 -3.56
CA VAL A 160 -27.55 2.72 -2.72
C VAL A 160 -27.28 1.24 -2.95
N GLY A 161 -26.04 0.93 -3.40
CA GLY A 161 -25.69 -0.46 -3.68
C GLY A 161 -24.28 -0.61 -4.23
N LYS A 162 -23.96 -1.83 -4.68
CA LYS A 162 -22.70 -2.17 -5.37
C LYS A 162 -22.74 -1.65 -6.81
N GLY A 163 -21.60 -1.24 -7.36
CA GLY A 163 -21.49 -0.79 -8.74
C GLY A 163 -20.77 0.55 -8.90
N LYS A 164 -20.48 1.23 -7.79
CA LYS A 164 -19.71 2.48 -7.78
C LYS A 164 -18.23 2.19 -8.01
N MET A 165 -17.66 2.81 -9.06
CA MET A 165 -16.21 2.76 -9.27
C MET A 165 -15.50 3.32 -8.03
N PRO A 166 -14.43 2.64 -7.52
CA PRO A 166 -13.61 3.17 -6.43
C PRO A 166 -13.04 4.56 -6.73
N GLU A 167 -12.55 5.23 -5.70
CA GLU A 167 -11.95 6.55 -5.85
C GLU A 167 -10.59 6.44 -6.57
N PRO A 168 -10.12 7.52 -7.24
CA PRO A 168 -8.88 7.51 -8.02
C PRO A 168 -7.66 7.04 -7.22
N GLU A 169 -7.61 7.36 -5.92
CA GLU A 169 -6.53 6.94 -5.02
C GLU A 169 -6.45 5.41 -4.90
N THR A 170 -7.60 4.75 -4.80
CA THR A 170 -7.67 3.27 -4.77
C THR A 170 -7.21 2.68 -6.10
N LEU A 171 -7.65 3.23 -7.22
CA LEU A 171 -7.22 2.79 -8.56
C LEU A 171 -5.72 2.97 -8.75
N LEU A 172 -5.17 4.07 -8.24
CA LEU A 172 -3.72 4.33 -8.25
C LEU A 172 -2.95 3.26 -7.48
N GLU A 173 -3.44 2.83 -6.30
CA GLU A 173 -2.78 1.78 -5.52
C GLU A 173 -2.72 0.45 -6.28
N TYR A 174 -3.76 0.07 -7.03
CA TYR A 174 -3.74 -1.13 -7.89
C TYR A 174 -2.68 -1.01 -9.01
N ILE A 175 -2.56 0.16 -9.64
CA ILE A 175 -1.53 0.39 -10.66
C ILE A 175 -0.13 0.32 -10.02
N LEU A 176 0.08 1.00 -8.90
CA LEU A 176 1.36 1.00 -8.19
C LEU A 176 1.75 -0.39 -7.70
N GLN A 177 0.78 -1.16 -7.21
CA GLN A 177 1.01 -2.56 -6.82
C GLN A 177 1.62 -3.37 -7.97
N GLU A 178 1.27 -3.09 -9.21
CA GLU A 178 1.80 -3.83 -10.35
C GLU A 178 3.14 -3.31 -10.85
N VAL A 179 3.31 -1.98 -10.99
CA VAL A 179 4.42 -1.41 -11.76
C VAL A 179 5.42 -0.55 -10.99
N ALA A 180 5.15 -0.22 -9.71
CA ALA A 180 6.00 0.72 -8.97
C ALA A 180 7.41 0.20 -8.71
N TYR A 181 7.56 -1.09 -8.44
CA TYR A 181 8.84 -1.73 -8.11
C TYR A 181 8.97 -3.10 -8.77
N GLU A 182 10.21 -3.57 -8.90
CA GLU A 182 10.51 -4.98 -9.21
C GLU A 182 10.00 -5.89 -8.09
N LYS A 183 9.61 -7.12 -8.44
CA LYS A 183 9.04 -8.09 -7.48
C LYS A 183 10.12 -8.93 -6.82
N ASP A 184 11.17 -8.29 -6.34
CA ASP A 184 12.36 -8.90 -5.74
C ASP A 184 12.11 -9.49 -4.33
N LEU A 185 10.97 -9.20 -3.71
CA LEU A 185 10.51 -9.84 -2.47
C LEU A 185 9.49 -10.97 -2.71
N LYS A 186 9.29 -11.39 -3.97
CA LYS A 186 8.34 -12.47 -4.29
C LYS A 186 8.71 -13.77 -3.56
N GLY A 187 7.73 -14.34 -2.87
CA GLY A 187 7.89 -15.57 -2.07
C GLY A 187 8.51 -15.34 -0.68
N LYS A 188 8.88 -14.11 -0.30
CA LYS A 188 9.31 -13.77 1.05
C LYS A 188 8.10 -13.48 1.94
N LYS A 189 8.10 -14.03 3.15
CA LYS A 189 7.11 -13.76 4.19
C LYS A 189 7.66 -12.72 5.15
N ILE A 190 6.97 -11.58 5.23
CA ILE A 190 7.43 -10.44 6.02
C ILE A 190 6.37 -10.04 7.03
N LEU A 191 6.77 -9.88 8.29
CA LEU A 191 5.93 -9.32 9.34
C LEU A 191 6.43 -7.92 9.70
N VAL A 192 5.53 -6.95 9.65
CA VAL A 192 5.79 -5.57 10.06
C VAL A 192 4.89 -5.22 11.23
N THR A 193 5.43 -4.58 12.28
CA THR A 193 4.60 -3.99 13.34
C THR A 193 4.49 -2.48 13.14
N ALA A 194 3.33 -1.90 13.42
CA ALA A 194 3.09 -0.46 13.26
C ALA A 194 2.16 0.11 14.32
N GLY A 195 2.17 1.43 14.44
CA GLY A 195 1.29 2.16 15.36
C GLY A 195 1.71 2.06 16.82
N PRO A 196 1.03 2.80 17.70
CA PRO A 196 1.22 2.72 19.15
C PRO A 196 0.35 1.64 19.76
N THR A 197 0.80 1.06 20.88
CA THR A 197 -0.10 0.33 21.77
C THR A 197 -0.81 1.29 22.72
N GLN A 198 -1.95 0.88 23.24
CA GLN A 198 -2.79 1.62 24.18
C GLN A 198 -3.01 0.76 25.41
N GLU A 199 -2.46 1.19 26.54
CA GLU A 199 -2.54 0.44 27.80
C GLU A 199 -3.68 1.01 28.65
N PRO A 200 -4.79 0.29 28.82
CA PRO A 200 -5.97 0.83 29.50
C PRO A 200 -5.72 1.10 30.99
N ILE A 201 -6.18 2.26 31.45
CA ILE A 201 -6.29 2.61 32.86
C ILE A 201 -7.68 2.24 33.40
N ASP A 202 -8.69 2.57 32.59
CA ASP A 202 -10.10 2.31 32.81
C ASP A 202 -10.82 2.21 31.44
N PRO A 203 -12.15 1.98 31.37
CA PRO A 203 -12.87 1.88 30.10
C PRO A 203 -12.81 3.14 29.21
N VAL A 204 -12.34 4.26 29.73
CA VAL A 204 -12.36 5.57 29.05
C VAL A 204 -10.95 6.07 28.71
N ARG A 205 -9.96 5.77 29.55
CA ARG A 205 -8.60 6.33 29.49
C ARG A 205 -7.54 5.25 29.32
N TYR A 206 -6.48 5.58 28.57
CA TYR A 206 -5.34 4.73 28.33
C TYR A 206 -4.04 5.54 28.24
N LEU A 207 -2.93 4.88 28.46
CA LEU A 207 -1.58 5.38 28.19
C LEU A 207 -1.17 4.94 26.80
N THR A 208 -0.50 5.81 26.04
CA THR A 208 -0.03 5.51 24.70
C THR A 208 1.18 6.35 24.33
N ASN A 209 1.86 5.97 23.25
CA ASN A 209 2.95 6.71 22.63
C ASN A 209 2.42 7.63 21.50
N HIS A 210 3.16 8.71 21.22
CA HIS A 210 2.83 9.66 20.14
C HIS A 210 3.02 9.13 18.70
N SER A 211 3.07 7.82 18.50
CA SER A 211 3.30 7.24 17.17
C SER A 211 2.06 7.34 16.30
N SER A 212 2.22 7.81 15.07
CA SER A 212 1.15 7.82 14.04
C SER A 212 1.04 6.51 13.28
N GLY A 213 2.03 5.61 13.35
CA GLY A 213 2.11 4.38 12.56
C GLY A 213 2.59 4.55 11.11
N LYS A 214 2.75 5.79 10.62
CA LYS A 214 3.07 6.10 9.22
C LYS A 214 4.30 5.34 8.69
N MET A 215 5.38 5.22 9.48
CA MET A 215 6.60 4.55 9.03
C MET A 215 6.38 3.04 8.80
N GLY A 216 5.77 2.35 9.76
CA GLY A 216 5.45 0.93 9.61
C GLY A 216 4.49 0.68 8.45
N TYR A 217 3.52 1.56 8.22
CA TYR A 217 2.61 1.48 7.06
C TYR A 217 3.33 1.73 5.74
N ALA A 218 4.29 2.65 5.68
CA ALA A 218 5.10 2.89 4.49
C ALA A 218 5.97 1.66 4.16
N ILE A 219 6.60 1.04 5.17
CA ILE A 219 7.35 -0.20 5.00
C ILE A 219 6.43 -1.33 4.49
N ALA A 220 5.27 -1.50 5.10
CA ALA A 220 4.30 -2.50 4.70
C ALA A 220 3.86 -2.31 3.24
N LYS A 221 3.56 -1.07 2.84
CA LYS A 221 3.21 -0.72 1.46
C LYS A 221 4.32 -1.06 0.47
N VAL A 222 5.55 -0.67 0.76
CA VAL A 222 6.72 -0.94 -0.10
C VAL A 222 6.98 -2.44 -0.22
N CYS A 223 6.94 -3.20 0.88
CA CYS A 223 7.10 -4.65 0.86
C CYS A 223 6.05 -5.34 -0.02
N SER A 224 4.78 -4.95 0.14
CA SER A 224 3.68 -5.47 -0.68
C SER A 224 3.88 -5.16 -2.16
N MET A 225 4.22 -3.91 -2.52
CA MET A 225 4.49 -3.49 -3.90
C MET A 225 5.70 -4.22 -4.51
N ARG A 226 6.66 -4.66 -3.70
CA ARG A 226 7.82 -5.50 -4.10
C ARG A 226 7.49 -7.00 -4.13
N GLY A 227 6.23 -7.39 -3.87
CA GLY A 227 5.72 -8.74 -4.05
C GLY A 227 5.82 -9.67 -2.84
N ALA A 228 6.11 -9.15 -1.63
CA ALA A 228 6.13 -9.94 -0.40
C ALA A 228 4.74 -10.44 0.03
N GLU A 229 4.70 -11.60 0.68
CA GLU A 229 3.57 -12.02 1.50
C GLU A 229 3.67 -11.29 2.85
N LEU A 230 2.82 -10.28 3.05
CA LEU A 230 2.97 -9.36 4.17
C LEU A 230 1.88 -9.50 5.21
N THR A 231 2.28 -9.60 6.48
CA THR A 231 1.42 -9.44 7.66
C THR A 231 1.78 -8.16 8.40
N LEU A 232 0.81 -7.27 8.57
CA LEU A 232 0.94 -6.02 9.32
C LEU A 232 0.23 -6.15 10.67
N VAL A 233 0.98 -6.27 11.77
CA VAL A 233 0.43 -6.21 13.13
C VAL A 233 0.37 -4.74 13.54
N SER A 234 -0.84 -4.21 13.66
CA SER A 234 -1.03 -2.77 13.86
C SER A 234 -1.78 -2.42 15.12
N GLY A 235 -1.20 -1.58 15.93
CA GLY A 235 -1.91 -0.81 16.95
C GLY A 235 -2.90 0.17 16.30
N LYS A 236 -3.74 0.82 17.10
CA LYS A 236 -4.74 1.78 16.60
C LYS A 236 -4.09 3.01 16.00
N THR A 237 -4.42 3.30 14.75
CA THR A 237 -3.95 4.49 14.02
C THR A 237 -5.14 5.20 13.35
N ALA A 238 -4.96 6.49 13.02
CA ALA A 238 -5.94 7.27 12.25
C ALA A 238 -5.82 7.07 10.73
N ILE A 239 -4.75 6.42 10.26
CA ILE A 239 -4.50 6.18 8.84
C ILE A 239 -5.07 4.83 8.42
N LYS A 240 -5.54 4.76 7.16
CA LYS A 240 -6.03 3.50 6.59
C LYS A 240 -4.86 2.56 6.31
N PRO A 241 -5.02 1.25 6.58
CA PRO A 241 -4.04 0.26 6.16
C PRO A 241 -3.84 0.26 4.64
N PRO A 242 -2.62 -0.03 4.15
CA PRO A 242 -2.40 -0.21 2.72
C PRO A 242 -3.21 -1.41 2.19
N LEU A 243 -3.59 -1.35 0.92
CA LEU A 243 -4.21 -2.48 0.23
C LEU A 243 -3.20 -3.64 0.09
N PHE A 244 -3.69 -4.82 -0.21
CA PHE A 244 -2.90 -6.05 -0.47
C PHE A 244 -2.04 -6.53 0.72
N VAL A 245 -2.45 -6.18 1.94
CA VAL A 245 -1.74 -6.51 3.18
C VAL A 245 -2.70 -7.20 4.14
N GLU A 246 -2.26 -8.32 4.73
CA GLU A 246 -2.98 -8.93 5.85
C GLU A 246 -2.79 -8.08 7.10
N VAL A 247 -3.87 -7.51 7.62
CA VAL A 247 -3.82 -6.66 8.83
C VAL A 247 -4.30 -7.44 10.04
N VAL A 248 -3.46 -7.52 11.07
CA VAL A 248 -3.78 -8.06 12.39
C VAL A 248 -3.90 -6.89 13.36
N PRO A 249 -5.13 -6.42 13.68
CA PRO A 249 -5.33 -5.32 14.59
C PRO A 249 -5.07 -5.76 16.04
N VAL A 250 -4.37 -4.90 16.79
CA VAL A 250 -4.10 -5.08 18.21
C VAL A 250 -4.31 -3.77 18.95
N THR A 251 -4.52 -3.84 20.25
CA THR A 251 -4.69 -2.65 21.11
C THR A 251 -3.55 -2.52 22.09
N THR A 252 -3.23 -3.57 22.83
CA THR A 252 -2.26 -3.55 23.93
C THR A 252 -0.90 -4.12 23.54
N ALA A 253 0.12 -3.84 24.35
CA ALA A 253 1.46 -4.42 24.22
C ALA A 253 1.39 -5.96 24.29
N ARG A 254 0.53 -6.52 25.14
CA ARG A 254 0.32 -7.96 25.30
C ARG A 254 -0.27 -8.58 24.03
N GLU A 255 -1.33 -7.97 23.47
CA GLU A 255 -1.91 -8.45 22.22
C GLU A 255 -0.88 -8.39 21.06
N MET A 256 -0.07 -7.33 21.00
CA MET A 256 1.00 -7.22 20.01
C MET A 256 2.07 -8.29 20.20
N TYR A 257 2.47 -8.56 21.45
CA TYR A 257 3.41 -9.63 21.78
C TYR A 257 2.89 -10.98 21.30
N GLU A 258 1.66 -11.35 21.67
CA GLU A 258 1.03 -12.62 21.28
C GLU A 258 0.87 -12.74 19.76
N ALA A 259 0.45 -11.66 19.08
CA ALA A 259 0.28 -11.63 17.64
C ALA A 259 1.60 -11.82 16.88
N VAL A 260 2.68 -11.20 17.36
CA VAL A 260 4.01 -11.26 16.72
C VAL A 260 4.67 -12.62 17.01
N THR A 261 4.73 -13.03 18.28
CA THR A 261 5.42 -14.28 18.67
C THR A 261 4.76 -15.52 18.08
N GLY A 262 3.41 -15.53 17.99
CA GLY A 262 2.66 -16.65 17.39
C GLY A 262 2.80 -16.77 15.87
N ARG A 263 3.49 -15.80 15.20
CA ARG A 263 3.67 -15.79 13.74
C ARG A 263 5.14 -15.74 13.31
N SER A 264 6.03 -15.30 14.20
CA SER A 264 7.43 -14.97 13.88
C SER A 264 8.22 -16.15 13.30
N ASP A 265 7.93 -17.36 13.73
CA ASP A 265 8.62 -18.58 13.29
C ASP A 265 8.42 -18.91 11.79
N ARG A 266 7.38 -18.34 11.16
CA ARG A 266 7.07 -18.53 9.74
C ARG A 266 7.51 -17.39 8.85
N GLN A 267 8.12 -16.33 9.43
CA GLN A 267 8.51 -15.15 8.69
C GLN A 267 10.00 -15.21 8.30
N ASP A 268 10.31 -14.76 7.09
CA ASP A 268 11.70 -14.60 6.64
C ASP A 268 12.31 -13.31 7.19
N ILE A 269 11.49 -12.25 7.27
CA ILE A 269 11.90 -10.93 7.76
C ILE A 269 10.87 -10.44 8.78
N VAL A 270 11.34 -9.95 9.92
CA VAL A 270 10.50 -9.29 10.92
C VAL A 270 11.01 -7.87 11.15
N ILE A 271 10.13 -6.88 10.95
CA ILE A 271 10.45 -5.45 11.10
C ILE A 271 9.58 -4.88 12.23
N LYS A 272 10.21 -4.57 13.36
CA LYS A 272 9.51 -4.02 14.52
C LYS A 272 9.56 -2.49 14.52
N ALA A 273 8.58 -1.84 13.87
CA ALA A 273 8.47 -0.37 13.79
C ALA A 273 7.38 0.22 14.70
N ALA A 274 6.59 -0.61 15.39
CA ALA A 274 5.58 -0.17 16.35
C ALA A 274 6.19 0.50 17.58
N ALA A 275 5.50 1.47 18.13
CA ALA A 275 5.80 2.10 19.41
C ALA A 275 5.03 1.38 20.53
N VAL A 276 5.62 0.31 21.02
CA VAL A 276 5.06 -0.50 22.10
C VAL A 276 5.39 0.17 23.45
N ALA A 277 4.40 0.22 24.34
CA ALA A 277 4.62 0.72 25.71
C ALA A 277 5.51 -0.25 26.49
N ASP A 278 6.53 0.28 27.18
CA ASP A 278 7.42 -0.50 28.06
C ASP A 278 6.78 -0.80 29.42
N TYR A 279 5.75 -0.05 29.77
CA TYR A 279 5.01 -0.17 31.01
C TYR A 279 3.51 -0.12 30.77
N ARG A 280 2.74 -0.85 31.58
CA ARG A 280 1.28 -0.83 31.61
C ARG A 280 0.76 -0.69 33.04
N PRO A 281 -0.47 -0.20 33.28
CA PRO A 281 -1.11 -0.26 34.57
C PRO A 281 -1.19 -1.70 35.08
N LYS A 282 -0.76 -1.93 36.30
CA LYS A 282 -0.80 -3.25 36.96
C LYS A 282 -2.25 -3.73 37.17
N THR A 283 -3.13 -2.75 37.48
CA THR A 283 -4.55 -3.00 37.70
C THR A 283 -5.37 -2.10 36.77
N ILE A 284 -6.29 -2.67 36.03
CA ILE A 284 -7.24 -1.95 35.17
C ILE A 284 -8.54 -1.80 35.95
N SER A 285 -9.03 -0.58 36.11
CA SER A 285 -10.31 -0.32 36.76
C SER A 285 -11.46 -0.72 35.85
N GLU A 286 -12.41 -1.50 36.35
CA GLU A 286 -13.64 -1.86 35.60
C GLU A 286 -14.59 -0.67 35.43
N GLN A 287 -14.48 0.35 36.27
CA GLN A 287 -15.28 1.56 36.20
C GLN A 287 -14.39 2.77 35.94
N LYS A 288 -14.96 3.79 35.28
CA LYS A 288 -14.26 5.06 35.11
C LYS A 288 -13.81 5.59 36.44
N VAL A 289 -12.50 5.78 36.67
CA VAL A 289 -11.93 6.37 37.85
C VAL A 289 -12.44 7.80 38.00
N LYS A 290 -13.21 8.05 39.05
CA LYS A 290 -13.77 9.40 39.34
C LYS A 290 -12.70 10.32 39.87
N LYS A 291 -12.83 11.62 39.61
CA LYS A 291 -11.97 12.66 40.22
C LYS A 291 -12.23 12.69 41.69
N THR A 292 -11.18 12.62 42.49
CA THR A 292 -11.16 12.81 43.94
C THR A 292 -10.34 14.04 44.29
N ASP A 293 -10.44 14.56 45.52
CA ASP A 293 -9.72 15.76 45.96
C ASP A 293 -8.22 15.50 46.24
N GLY A 294 -7.70 14.31 45.90
CA GLY A 294 -6.31 13.93 46.10
C GLY A 294 -5.57 13.65 44.79
N GLU A 295 -4.28 13.32 44.93
CA GLU A 295 -3.44 12.87 43.80
C GLU A 295 -3.88 11.49 43.32
N LEU A 296 -3.83 11.28 42.01
CA LEU A 296 -4.05 9.98 41.41
C LEU A 296 -2.69 9.32 41.15
N SER A 297 -2.40 8.23 41.82
CA SER A 297 -1.24 7.37 41.53
C SER A 297 -1.67 6.10 40.83
N ILE A 298 -0.94 5.74 39.76
CA ILE A 298 -1.17 4.51 38.99
C ILE A 298 0.08 3.64 39.13
N GLU A 299 -0.08 2.47 39.75
CA GLU A 299 0.99 1.48 39.83
C GLU A 299 1.22 0.86 38.45
N MET A 300 2.49 0.86 38.01
CA MET A 300 2.88 0.36 36.67
C MET A 300 3.71 -0.92 36.80
N GLU A 301 3.53 -1.83 35.83
CA GLU A 301 4.38 -3.01 35.64
C GLU A 301 4.99 -3.01 34.24
N ARG A 302 6.09 -3.73 34.04
CA ARG A 302 6.74 -3.89 32.74
C ARG A 302 5.93 -4.77 31.81
N THR A 303 5.93 -4.40 30.54
CA THR A 303 5.38 -5.24 29.47
C THR A 303 6.42 -6.26 28.97
N ASP A 304 5.96 -7.24 28.21
CA ASP A 304 6.83 -8.23 27.60
C ASP A 304 7.66 -7.61 26.44
N ASP A 305 8.94 -7.97 26.40
CA ASP A 305 9.87 -7.42 25.41
C ASP A 305 9.87 -8.25 24.14
N ILE A 306 9.11 -7.81 23.14
CA ILE A 306 8.97 -8.47 21.84
C ILE A 306 10.32 -8.68 21.15
N LEU A 307 11.17 -7.64 21.10
CA LEU A 307 12.49 -7.75 20.43
C LEU A 307 13.43 -8.72 21.12
N LYS A 308 13.37 -8.79 22.45
CA LYS A 308 14.15 -9.77 23.22
C LYS A 308 13.73 -11.18 22.85
N TYR A 309 12.41 -11.45 22.88
CA TYR A 309 11.87 -12.75 22.52
C TYR A 309 12.29 -13.15 21.10
N LEU A 310 12.11 -12.26 20.13
CA LEU A 310 12.45 -12.51 18.72
C LEU A 310 13.94 -12.84 18.55
N GLY A 311 14.84 -12.09 19.22
CA GLY A 311 16.27 -12.32 19.15
C GLY A 311 16.72 -13.64 19.79
N GLU A 312 16.05 -14.07 20.87
CA GLU A 312 16.30 -15.34 21.57
C GLU A 312 15.79 -16.56 20.77
N HIS A 313 14.73 -16.38 19.93
CA HIS A 313 14.09 -17.44 19.15
C HIS A 313 14.34 -17.31 17.65
N LYS A 314 15.26 -16.46 17.24
CA LYS A 314 15.60 -16.20 15.85
C LYS A 314 16.12 -17.44 15.14
N ARG A 315 15.52 -17.76 13.96
CA ARG A 315 16.03 -18.81 13.09
C ARG A 315 17.29 -18.34 12.32
N ALA A 316 18.15 -19.26 11.92
CA ALA A 316 19.39 -18.95 11.21
C ALA A 316 19.21 -18.08 9.96
N ASN A 317 18.12 -18.32 9.20
CA ASN A 317 17.84 -17.60 7.95
C ASN A 317 16.79 -16.50 8.12
N GLN A 318 16.52 -16.05 9.34
CA GLN A 318 15.54 -15.01 9.62
C GLN A 318 16.23 -13.68 9.86
N PHE A 319 15.75 -12.63 9.22
CA PHE A 319 16.25 -11.26 9.39
C PHE A 319 15.38 -10.47 10.36
N LEU A 320 16.00 -9.91 11.41
CA LEU A 320 15.32 -9.08 12.41
C LEU A 320 15.79 -7.62 12.29
N CYS A 321 14.84 -6.73 12.01
CA CYS A 321 15.03 -5.29 12.00
C CYS A 321 14.26 -4.63 13.13
N GLY A 322 14.94 -3.87 13.98
CA GLY A 322 14.33 -3.08 15.05
C GLY A 322 14.37 -1.59 14.74
N PHE A 323 13.56 -0.82 15.48
CA PHE A 323 13.62 0.64 15.49
C PHE A 323 14.12 1.12 16.84
N SER A 324 14.89 2.19 16.80
CA SER A 324 15.37 2.92 17.98
C SER A 324 15.05 4.38 17.81
N MET A 325 14.54 4.97 18.88
CA MET A 325 14.28 6.40 18.96
C MET A 325 14.97 6.91 20.21
N GLU A 326 15.96 7.75 20.02
CA GLU A 326 16.84 8.22 21.07
C GLU A 326 16.89 9.74 21.04
N THR A 327 17.05 10.34 22.20
CA THR A 327 17.23 11.79 22.37
C THR A 327 18.70 12.18 22.60
N GLU A 328 19.52 11.23 23.05
CA GLU A 328 20.96 11.41 23.36
C GLU A 328 21.72 10.12 23.08
N HIS A 329 22.99 10.23 22.68
CA HIS A 329 23.87 9.11 22.40
C HIS A 329 23.25 8.04 21.46
N MET A 330 22.52 8.51 20.42
CA MET A 330 21.69 7.68 19.54
C MET A 330 22.43 6.47 18.97
N LEU A 331 23.63 6.68 18.41
CA LEU A 331 24.41 5.61 17.76
C LEU A 331 24.89 4.57 18.77
N GLU A 332 25.40 5.02 19.91
CA GLU A 332 25.92 4.10 20.95
C GLU A 332 24.79 3.25 21.56
N ASN A 333 23.66 3.89 21.89
CA ASN A 333 22.50 3.20 22.46
C ASN A 333 21.90 2.21 21.45
N SER A 334 21.81 2.61 20.17
CA SER A 334 21.29 1.76 19.10
C SER A 334 22.20 0.56 18.85
N ARG A 335 23.54 0.72 18.85
CA ARG A 335 24.50 -0.38 18.73
C ARG A 335 24.43 -1.35 19.92
N LYS A 336 24.28 -0.84 21.14
CA LYS A 336 24.07 -1.68 22.35
C LYS A 336 22.79 -2.49 22.21
N LYS A 337 21.71 -1.87 21.74
CA LYS A 337 20.40 -2.51 21.53
C LYS A 337 20.49 -3.59 20.43
N LEU A 338 21.15 -3.31 19.32
CA LEU A 338 21.38 -4.25 18.22
C LEU A 338 22.02 -5.54 18.73
N LYS A 339 23.13 -5.43 19.47
CA LYS A 339 23.85 -6.58 20.05
C LYS A 339 23.04 -7.29 21.14
N LYS A 340 22.46 -6.53 22.10
CA LYS A 340 21.71 -7.09 23.23
C LYS A 340 20.47 -7.86 22.80
N LYS A 341 19.83 -7.47 21.67
CA LYS A 341 18.58 -8.06 21.17
C LYS A 341 18.81 -8.99 19.97
N ASN A 342 20.09 -9.30 19.65
CA ASN A 342 20.45 -10.18 18.51
C ASN A 342 19.76 -9.78 17.20
N LEU A 343 19.77 -8.46 16.89
CA LEU A 343 19.19 -7.92 15.67
C LEU A 343 20.22 -7.91 14.54
N ASP A 344 19.77 -8.01 13.29
CA ASP A 344 20.60 -7.85 12.10
C ASP A 344 20.73 -6.39 11.69
N MET A 345 19.68 -5.62 11.92
CA MET A 345 19.67 -4.19 11.62
C MET A 345 18.84 -3.42 12.65
N ILE A 346 19.23 -2.18 12.90
CA ILE A 346 18.43 -1.21 13.66
C ILE A 346 18.33 0.10 12.88
N VAL A 347 17.13 0.62 12.78
CA VAL A 347 16.82 1.92 12.19
C VAL A 347 16.76 2.93 13.33
N ALA A 348 17.77 3.77 13.43
CA ALA A 348 17.89 4.78 14.49
C ALA A 348 17.33 6.12 14.01
N ASN A 349 16.40 6.70 14.78
CA ASN A 349 15.78 7.99 14.51
C ASN A 349 16.12 8.98 15.63
N ASN A 350 16.54 10.20 15.27
CA ASN A 350 16.80 11.28 16.20
C ASN A 350 15.61 12.27 16.21
N VAL A 351 14.84 12.27 17.28
CA VAL A 351 13.65 13.14 17.42
C VAL A 351 13.95 14.63 17.55
N LYS A 352 15.19 15.01 17.82
CA LYS A 352 15.58 16.42 17.97
C LYS A 352 15.86 17.11 16.64
N VAL A 353 15.94 16.36 15.53
CA VAL A 353 16.21 16.91 14.20
C VAL A 353 14.90 17.35 13.57
N GLU A 354 14.84 18.59 13.09
CA GLU A 354 13.68 19.12 12.37
C GLU A 354 13.40 18.27 11.11
N GLY A 355 12.15 17.85 10.91
CA GLY A 355 11.76 16.94 9.84
C GLY A 355 11.83 15.44 10.18
N ALA A 356 12.41 15.06 11.34
CA ALA A 356 12.55 13.68 11.80
C ALA A 356 11.55 13.34 12.92
N GLY A 357 10.26 13.51 12.71
CA GLY A 357 9.26 13.33 13.76
C GLY A 357 8.22 12.23 13.50
N PHE A 358 7.48 11.84 14.55
CA PHE A 358 6.41 10.85 14.47
C PHE A 358 5.27 11.26 13.52
N SER A 359 4.90 12.53 13.49
CA SER A 359 3.70 13.04 12.83
C SER A 359 3.97 13.53 11.41
N GLY A 360 5.21 13.88 11.07
CA GLY A 360 5.61 14.34 9.73
C GLY A 360 5.52 13.26 8.66
N ASP A 361 5.63 13.67 7.40
CA ASP A 361 5.66 12.76 6.24
C ASP A 361 7.09 12.44 5.79
N THR A 362 8.08 13.09 6.40
CA THR A 362 9.52 12.90 6.17
C THR A 362 10.20 12.21 7.35
N ASN A 363 11.41 11.71 7.12
CA ASN A 363 12.26 11.15 8.16
C ASN A 363 13.75 11.33 7.84
N ILE A 364 14.59 11.34 8.88
CA ILE A 364 16.05 11.25 8.81
C ILE A 364 16.45 10.11 9.73
N VAL A 365 16.96 9.04 9.16
CA VAL A 365 17.33 7.84 9.91
C VAL A 365 18.75 7.41 9.62
N THR A 366 19.36 6.70 10.57
CA THR A 366 20.61 5.98 10.37
C THR A 366 20.33 4.48 10.40
N LEU A 367 20.72 3.77 9.34
CA LEU A 367 20.66 2.33 9.25
C LEU A 367 21.95 1.75 9.85
N ILE A 368 21.84 0.93 10.88
CA ILE A 368 22.97 0.36 11.62
C ILE A 368 22.87 -1.15 11.53
N THR A 369 23.91 -1.77 11.00
CA THR A 369 24.11 -3.24 10.99
C THR A 369 25.29 -3.63 11.87
N GLY A 370 25.67 -4.90 11.88
CA GLY A 370 26.88 -5.36 12.61
C GLY A 370 28.14 -4.62 12.17
N ASP A 371 28.28 -4.40 10.86
CA ASP A 371 29.52 -3.96 10.22
C ASP A 371 29.43 -2.58 9.57
N ASP A 372 28.20 -2.02 9.41
CA ASP A 372 28.01 -0.79 8.65
C ASP A 372 27.05 0.18 9.34
N GLU A 373 27.23 1.45 9.00
CA GLU A 373 26.39 2.56 9.48
C GLU A 373 26.16 3.53 8.32
N THR A 374 24.93 3.63 7.86
CA THR A 374 24.53 4.48 6.73
C THR A 374 23.51 5.50 7.19
N GLN A 375 23.87 6.78 7.21
CA GLN A 375 22.93 7.87 7.45
C GLN A 375 22.20 8.24 6.16
N LEU A 376 20.87 8.19 6.17
CA LEU A 376 20.05 8.64 5.06
C LEU A 376 19.80 10.16 5.12
N PRO A 377 19.69 10.83 3.97
CA PRO A 377 19.27 12.23 3.94
C PRO A 377 17.82 12.39 4.40
N LEU A 378 17.30 13.63 4.41
CA LEU A 378 15.87 13.86 4.61
C LEU A 378 15.09 13.27 3.42
N LEU A 379 14.30 12.25 3.69
CA LEU A 379 13.48 11.52 2.71
C LEU A 379 12.02 11.50 3.18
N SER A 380 11.11 11.28 2.23
CA SER A 380 9.74 10.88 2.59
C SER A 380 9.76 9.51 3.31
N LYS A 381 8.72 9.20 4.05
CA LYS A 381 8.62 7.89 4.74
C LYS A 381 8.57 6.72 3.74
N GLU A 382 8.02 6.94 2.55
CA GLU A 382 8.00 5.91 1.50
C GLU A 382 9.40 5.70 0.91
N GLU A 383 10.14 6.75 0.59
CA GLU A 383 11.55 6.65 0.16
C GLU A 383 12.42 6.03 1.25
N THR A 384 12.24 6.44 2.52
CA THR A 384 12.92 5.82 3.67
C THR A 384 12.63 4.32 3.76
N ALA A 385 11.38 3.90 3.51
CA ALA A 385 11.01 2.49 3.52
C ALA A 385 11.69 1.71 2.39
N VAL A 386 11.85 2.31 1.21
CA VAL A 386 12.60 1.72 0.10
C VAL A 386 14.05 1.49 0.48
N GLU A 387 14.72 2.48 1.06
CA GLU A 387 16.13 2.36 1.48
C GLU A 387 16.32 1.33 2.61
N ILE A 388 15.39 1.26 3.56
CA ILE A 388 15.39 0.22 4.59
C ILE A 388 15.32 -1.17 3.94
N MET A 389 14.40 -1.36 2.99
CA MET A 389 14.24 -2.66 2.34
C MET A 389 15.42 -3.01 1.43
N ASN A 390 16.01 -2.04 0.73
CA ASN A 390 17.23 -2.23 -0.05
C ASN A 390 18.37 -2.71 0.85
N LYS A 391 18.55 -2.07 2.01
CA LYS A 391 19.59 -2.47 2.97
C LYS A 391 19.35 -3.86 3.55
N ILE A 392 18.11 -4.22 3.85
CA ILE A 392 17.73 -5.56 4.33
C ILE A 392 18.08 -6.62 3.27
N LEU A 393 17.77 -6.39 2.00
CA LEU A 393 18.10 -7.33 0.92
C LEU A 393 19.61 -7.46 0.74
N GLU A 394 20.36 -6.35 0.72
CA GLU A 394 21.83 -6.37 0.65
C GLU A 394 22.45 -7.24 1.77
N GLN A 395 21.93 -7.12 3.00
CA GLN A 395 22.43 -7.90 4.12
C GLN A 395 22.00 -9.36 4.08
N THR A 396 20.81 -9.66 3.57
CA THR A 396 20.32 -11.04 3.44
C THR A 396 21.10 -11.82 2.37
N GLU A 397 21.50 -11.15 1.28
CA GLU A 397 22.35 -11.76 0.24
C GLU A 397 23.77 -12.05 0.72
N LYS A 398 24.30 -11.27 1.66
CA LYS A 398 25.64 -11.52 2.27
C LYS A 398 25.64 -12.67 3.27
N GLN A 399 24.45 -13.08 3.76
CA GLN A 399 24.31 -14.19 4.72
C GLN A 399 24.11 -15.55 4.02
N LEU A 400 23.81 -15.56 2.72
CA LEU A 400 23.72 -16.75 1.86
C LEU A 400 25.05 -17.10 1.24
#